data_a8edecc8c5916e0a59fa2bf76088a840
#
_entry.id   a8edecc8c5916e0a59fa2bf76088a840
#
_cell.length_a   1.000
_cell.length_b   1.000
_cell.length_c   1.000
_cell.angle_alpha   90.00
_cell.angle_beta   90.00
_cell.angle_gamma   90.00
#
_symmetry.space_group_name_H-M   'P 1'
#
loop_
_entity.id
_entity.type
_entity.pdbx_description
1 polymer ?
#
loop_
_entity_poly.entity_id
_entity_poly.type
_entity_poly.pdbx_seq_one_letter_code
_entity_poly.pdbx_strand_id
1 'polypeptide(L)'
;MYGSIVKFPPSGGAIWYDKNRKVPDTVTGAPPAELLAKPTVKVQAHLGYSTEAQAEIQGAEWYRFGFSPHTLIMTGSDTCMCYGSGFDVDPYGRVFFPNMGQFRVEVVDTANNPITMFGKYGNQDSGGKDAAVKKPDIPMAWPLSVAASDTHVYVADDINRRVLKVRMNHAAEESCEVK
;
A
#
# COMPACT_ATOMS: atom_id res chain seq x y z
N MET A 1 -11.57 -3.28 6.18
CA MET A 1 -10.29 -4.04 6.17
C MET A 1 -9.34 -3.33 5.24
N TYR A 2 -8.06 -3.30 5.58
CA TYR A 2 -7.04 -2.64 4.75
C TYR A 2 -6.04 -3.70 4.31
N GLY A 3 -5.69 -3.70 3.03
CA GLY A 3 -4.60 -4.50 2.53
C GLY A 3 -3.26 -4.08 3.12
N SER A 4 -2.27 -4.91 2.93
CA SER A 4 -0.93 -4.66 3.45
C SER A 4 0.10 -4.89 2.36
N ILE A 5 1.15 -4.11 2.39
CA ILE A 5 2.38 -4.37 1.65
C ILE A 5 3.41 -4.90 2.64
N VAL A 6 4.11 -5.96 2.26
CA VAL A 6 5.08 -6.65 3.10
C VAL A 6 6.36 -6.83 2.32
N LYS A 7 7.48 -6.50 2.94
CA LYS A 7 8.80 -6.75 2.38
C LYS A 7 9.46 -7.93 3.09
N PHE A 8 9.91 -8.89 2.32
CA PHE A 8 10.72 -10.00 2.79
C PHE A 8 12.18 -9.83 2.35
N PRO A 9 13.14 -10.35 3.12
CA PRO A 9 14.53 -10.44 2.67
C PRO A 9 14.65 -11.41 1.49
N PRO A 10 15.77 -11.36 0.72
CA PRO A 10 16.03 -12.32 -0.35
C PRO A 10 16.03 -13.78 0.11
N SER A 11 16.32 -14.03 1.39
CA SER A 11 16.21 -15.36 2.01
C SER A 11 14.78 -15.87 2.16
N GLY A 12 13.79 -15.01 1.88
CA GLY A 12 12.37 -15.35 1.91
C GLY A 12 11.72 -15.14 3.26
N GLY A 13 10.52 -15.68 3.40
CA GLY A 13 9.72 -15.64 4.60
C GLY A 13 8.53 -16.59 4.49
N ALA A 14 7.64 -16.55 5.45
CA ALA A 14 6.47 -17.41 5.50
C ALA A 14 5.20 -16.63 5.82
N ILE A 15 4.10 -17.03 5.19
CA ILE A 15 2.77 -16.52 5.45
C ILE A 15 1.88 -17.70 5.84
N TRP A 16 1.29 -17.61 7.02
CA TRP A 16 0.38 -18.61 7.55
C TRP A 16 -1.04 -18.07 7.45
N TYR A 17 -1.86 -18.71 6.62
CA TYR A 17 -3.23 -18.24 6.38
C TYR A 17 -4.28 -18.87 7.28
N ASP A 18 -4.00 -20.04 7.84
CA ASP A 18 -4.96 -20.80 8.64
C ASP A 18 -4.25 -21.47 9.80
N LYS A 19 -4.87 -21.40 10.97
CA LYS A 19 -4.41 -22.13 12.18
C LYS A 19 -4.31 -23.62 12.00
N ASN A 20 -5.08 -24.18 11.04
CA ASN A 20 -5.11 -25.60 10.74
C ASN A 20 -4.12 -26.01 9.65
N ARG A 21 -3.51 -25.07 8.94
CA ARG A 21 -2.46 -25.39 7.97
C ARG A 21 -1.18 -25.75 8.69
N LYS A 22 -0.69 -26.94 8.41
CA LYS A 22 0.57 -27.44 8.96
C LYS A 22 1.79 -26.91 8.23
N VAL A 23 1.61 -26.33 7.05
CA VAL A 23 2.68 -25.84 6.18
C VAL A 23 2.35 -24.39 5.78
N PRO A 24 3.25 -23.44 6.00
CA PRO A 24 3.08 -22.06 5.56
C PRO A 24 3.21 -21.95 4.04
N ASP A 25 2.56 -20.95 3.46
CA ASP A 25 2.91 -20.50 2.11
C ASP A 25 4.26 -19.75 2.19
N THR A 26 5.20 -20.14 1.38
CA THR A 26 6.53 -19.54 1.35
C THR A 26 6.65 -18.53 0.22
N VAL A 27 7.36 -17.46 0.46
CA VAL A 27 7.57 -16.40 -0.54
C VAL A 27 8.63 -16.83 -1.57
N THR A 28 9.70 -17.47 -1.08
CA THR A 28 10.77 -18.01 -1.94
C THR A 28 11.26 -19.33 -1.34
N GLY A 29 10.86 -20.44 -1.92
CA GLY A 29 11.26 -21.76 -1.43
C GLY A 29 10.91 -22.02 0.04
N ALA A 30 11.55 -23.01 0.64
CA ALA A 30 11.40 -23.26 2.07
C ALA A 30 12.15 -22.21 2.88
N PRO A 31 11.51 -21.49 3.82
CA PRO A 31 12.21 -20.52 4.62
C PRO A 31 13.24 -21.18 5.52
N PRO A 32 14.40 -20.56 5.74
CA PRO A 32 15.40 -21.05 6.69
C PRO A 32 14.81 -21.23 8.08
N ALA A 33 15.25 -22.26 8.81
CA ALA A 33 14.79 -22.53 10.17
C ALA A 33 14.93 -21.32 11.11
N GLU A 34 15.98 -20.51 10.91
CA GLU A 34 16.23 -19.28 11.66
C GLU A 34 15.12 -18.22 11.46
N LEU A 35 14.52 -18.15 10.26
CA LEU A 35 13.38 -17.27 10.00
C LEU A 35 12.12 -17.77 10.69
N LEU A 36 11.93 -19.08 10.73
CA LEU A 36 10.79 -19.69 11.41
C LEU A 36 10.87 -19.55 12.94
N ALA A 37 12.05 -19.28 13.48
CA ALA A 37 12.24 -18.99 14.91
C ALA A 37 11.89 -17.55 15.31
N LYS A 38 11.73 -16.64 14.33
CA LYS A 38 11.36 -15.25 14.62
C LYS A 38 9.89 -15.15 15.02
N PRO A 39 9.54 -14.17 15.86
CA PRO A 39 8.14 -13.91 16.21
C PRO A 39 7.28 -13.68 14.95
N THR A 40 6.08 -14.23 14.96
CA THR A 40 5.09 -13.95 13.92
C THR A 40 4.40 -12.63 14.18
N VAL A 41 4.09 -11.91 13.11
CA VAL A 41 3.21 -10.75 13.14
C VAL A 41 1.83 -11.17 12.67
N LYS A 42 0.83 -10.98 13.52
CA LYS A 42 -0.55 -11.27 13.15
C LYS A 42 -1.13 -10.12 12.36
N VAL A 43 -1.59 -10.43 11.17
CA VAL A 43 -2.31 -9.48 10.31
C VAL A 43 -3.69 -10.05 10.02
N GLN A 44 -4.68 -9.19 9.99
CA GLN A 44 -6.01 -9.60 9.58
C GLN A 44 -6.00 -9.77 8.06
N ALA A 45 -6.04 -11.00 7.61
CA ALA A 45 -6.19 -11.34 6.20
C ALA A 45 -7.64 -11.69 5.91
N HIS A 46 -8.13 -11.24 4.77
CA HIS A 46 -9.42 -11.67 4.26
C HIS A 46 -9.20 -12.81 3.28
N LEU A 47 -9.53 -14.01 3.71
CA LEU A 47 -9.49 -15.20 2.86
C LEU A 47 -10.92 -15.57 2.46
N GLY A 48 -11.37 -15.02 1.34
CA GLY A 48 -12.73 -15.26 0.84
C GLY A 48 -13.82 -14.69 1.77
N TYR A 49 -14.86 -15.46 2.03
CA TYR A 49 -16.01 -15.02 2.81
C TYR A 49 -15.84 -15.11 4.34
N SER A 50 -14.68 -15.54 4.82
CA SER A 50 -14.44 -15.65 6.26
C SER A 50 -13.93 -14.34 6.85
N THR A 51 -14.67 -13.78 7.78
CA THR A 51 -14.27 -12.59 8.54
C THR A 51 -13.25 -12.88 9.63
N GLU A 52 -12.96 -14.14 9.91
CA GLU A 52 -12.11 -14.60 11.01
C GLU A 52 -10.71 -15.03 10.58
N ALA A 53 -10.43 -14.99 9.27
CA ALA A 53 -9.13 -15.39 8.77
C ALA A 53 -8.05 -14.40 9.21
N GLN A 54 -7.11 -14.89 9.99
CA GLN A 54 -5.89 -14.18 10.35
C GLN A 54 -4.73 -14.79 9.60
N ALA A 55 -3.90 -13.93 8.97
CA ALA A 55 -2.60 -14.35 8.50
C ALA A 55 -1.55 -14.03 9.56
N GLU A 56 -0.59 -14.92 9.70
CA GLU A 56 0.63 -14.66 10.47
C GLU A 56 1.80 -14.52 9.49
N ILE A 57 2.55 -13.44 9.61
CA ILE A 57 3.71 -13.15 8.77
C ILE A 57 4.96 -13.42 9.60
N GLN A 58 5.87 -14.19 9.05
CA GLN A 58 7.11 -14.57 9.69
C GLN A 58 8.32 -14.25 8.80
N GLY A 59 9.34 -13.64 9.37
CA GLY A 59 10.57 -13.29 8.66
C GLY A 59 10.48 -12.06 7.76
N ALA A 60 9.41 -11.27 7.82
CA ALA A 60 9.35 -10.01 7.11
C ALA A 60 10.35 -8.99 7.68
N GLU A 61 10.93 -8.17 6.81
CA GLU A 61 11.73 -7.02 7.21
C GLU A 61 10.86 -5.91 7.76
N TRP A 62 9.75 -5.64 7.05
CA TRP A 62 8.74 -4.68 7.47
C TRP A 62 7.40 -4.94 6.79
N TYR A 63 6.37 -4.29 7.30
CA TYR A 63 5.01 -4.29 6.72
C TYR A 63 4.34 -2.94 6.93
N ARG A 64 3.41 -2.58 6.04
CA ARG A 64 2.54 -1.41 6.15
C ARG A 64 1.12 -1.75 5.79
N PHE A 65 0.19 -1.15 6.53
CA PHE A 65 -1.25 -1.23 6.26
C PHE A 65 -1.69 -0.05 5.40
N GLY A 66 -2.87 -0.20 4.77
CA GLY A 66 -3.51 0.86 4.01
C GLY A 66 -3.30 0.76 2.50
N PHE A 67 -2.52 -0.21 2.05
CA PHE A 67 -2.18 -0.40 0.64
C PHE A 67 -3.41 -0.67 -0.24
N SER A 68 -4.41 -1.38 0.24
CA SER A 68 -5.64 -1.64 -0.48
C SER A 68 -6.78 -1.76 0.51
N PRO A 69 -7.86 -0.98 0.39
CA PRO A 69 -9.04 -1.32 1.12
C PRO A 69 -9.60 -2.58 0.50
N HIS A 70 -9.73 -3.59 1.30
CA HIS A 70 -10.69 -4.60 0.98
C HIS A 70 -12.06 -3.93 1.07
N THR A 71 -12.77 -3.83 -0.04
CA THR A 71 -14.16 -3.40 -0.02
C THR A 71 -14.89 -4.24 0.99
N LEU A 72 -15.52 -3.57 1.94
CA LEU A 72 -16.45 -4.22 2.84
C LEU A 72 -17.43 -5.00 1.96
N ILE A 73 -17.40 -6.31 2.08
CA ILE A 73 -18.46 -7.12 1.54
C ILE A 73 -19.68 -6.70 2.34
N MET A 74 -20.50 -5.90 1.71
CA MET A 74 -21.81 -5.59 2.22
C MET A 74 -22.51 -6.93 2.41
N THR A 75 -22.85 -7.24 3.63
CA THR A 75 -23.55 -8.45 4.01
C THR A 75 -24.66 -8.78 3.03
N GLY A 76 -24.55 -9.89 2.32
CA GLY A 76 -25.60 -10.44 1.46
C GLY A 76 -25.43 -10.22 -0.03
N SER A 77 -24.32 -9.75 -0.53
CA SER A 77 -24.05 -9.66 -1.96
C SER A 77 -22.94 -10.62 -2.36
N ASP A 78 -23.22 -11.43 -3.38
CA ASP A 78 -22.26 -12.32 -4.04
C ASP A 78 -21.19 -11.53 -4.86
N THR A 79 -21.12 -10.25 -4.66
CA THR A 79 -20.25 -9.36 -5.43
C THR A 79 -18.88 -9.26 -4.74
N CYS A 80 -17.97 -10.12 -5.13
CA CYS A 80 -16.56 -9.96 -4.83
C CYS A 80 -15.99 -8.84 -5.72
N MET A 81 -15.75 -7.68 -5.16
CA MET A 81 -15.00 -6.62 -5.84
C MET A 81 -13.51 -6.76 -5.49
N CYS A 82 -12.85 -7.68 -6.15
CA CYS A 82 -11.43 -7.89 -6.03
C CYS A 82 -10.68 -6.86 -6.90
N TYR A 83 -10.51 -5.65 -6.41
CA TYR A 83 -9.61 -4.70 -7.04
C TYR A 83 -8.18 -4.98 -6.57
N GLY A 84 -7.35 -5.45 -7.48
CA GLY A 84 -5.92 -5.55 -7.24
C GLY A 84 -5.29 -4.16 -7.23
N SER A 85 -4.76 -3.75 -6.09
CA SER A 85 -3.93 -2.55 -6.04
C SER A 85 -2.53 -2.84 -6.55
N GLY A 86 -1.97 -1.89 -7.29
CA GLY A 86 -0.60 -1.96 -7.80
C GLY A 86 0.32 -1.02 -7.01
N PHE A 87 1.50 -1.50 -6.66
CA PHE A 87 2.60 -0.70 -6.17
C PHE A 87 3.79 -0.82 -7.13
N ASP A 88 4.75 0.05 -6.99
CA ASP A 88 5.97 0.03 -7.79
C ASP A 88 7.22 0.26 -6.95
N VAL A 89 8.34 -0.22 -7.44
CA VAL A 89 9.65 -0.06 -6.81
C VAL A 89 10.62 0.49 -7.86
N ASP A 90 11.18 1.63 -7.59
CA ASP A 90 12.12 2.26 -8.50
C ASP A 90 13.54 1.67 -8.41
N PRO A 91 14.47 2.05 -9.32
CA PRO A 91 15.85 1.58 -9.30
C PRO A 91 16.63 1.91 -8.03
N TYR A 92 16.17 2.86 -7.24
CA TYR A 92 16.77 3.23 -5.95
C TYR A 92 16.19 2.45 -4.77
N GLY A 93 15.26 1.52 -5.04
CA GLY A 93 14.58 0.73 -4.02
C GLY A 93 13.51 1.48 -3.24
N ARG A 94 13.08 2.67 -3.70
CA ARG A 94 11.95 3.38 -3.10
C ARG A 94 10.66 2.67 -3.50
N VAL A 95 9.80 2.44 -2.54
CA VAL A 95 8.52 1.76 -2.74
C VAL A 95 7.41 2.79 -2.77
N PHE A 96 6.68 2.85 -3.87
CA PHE A 96 5.54 3.73 -4.11
C PHE A 96 4.27 2.91 -4.00
N PHE A 97 3.37 3.28 -3.12
CA PHE A 97 2.12 2.53 -2.97
C PHE A 97 0.93 3.44 -2.64
N PRO A 98 -0.26 3.13 -3.15
CA PRO A 98 -1.46 3.88 -2.83
C PRO A 98 -1.96 3.52 -1.44
N ASN A 99 -2.29 4.52 -0.66
CA ASN A 99 -3.06 4.40 0.58
C ASN A 99 -4.47 4.92 0.32
N MET A 100 -5.36 4.03 -0.12
CA MET A 100 -6.71 4.41 -0.52
C MET A 100 -7.54 4.95 0.64
N GLY A 101 -7.35 4.41 1.84
CA GLY A 101 -8.06 4.87 3.03
C GLY A 101 -7.74 6.31 3.43
N GLN A 102 -6.62 6.83 2.94
CA GLN A 102 -6.17 8.20 3.19
C GLN A 102 -6.08 9.05 1.92
N PHE A 103 -6.53 8.51 0.78
CA PHE A 103 -6.58 9.21 -0.51
C PHE A 103 -5.23 9.78 -0.96
N ARG A 104 -4.16 9.03 -0.74
CA ARG A 104 -2.80 9.47 -1.01
C ARG A 104 -1.91 8.35 -1.53
N VAL A 105 -0.76 8.74 -2.05
CA VAL A 105 0.36 7.84 -2.32
C VAL A 105 1.40 8.05 -1.24
N GLU A 106 1.96 6.97 -0.74
CA GLU A 106 3.08 6.96 0.19
C GLU A 106 4.33 6.42 -0.51
N VAL A 107 5.46 7.00 -0.16
CA VAL A 107 6.78 6.59 -0.66
C VAL A 107 7.69 6.32 0.53
N VAL A 108 8.26 5.12 0.55
CA VAL A 108 9.18 4.71 1.61
C VAL A 108 10.49 4.19 1.00
N ASP A 109 11.55 4.21 1.79
CA ASP A 109 12.81 3.59 1.42
C ASP A 109 12.80 2.06 1.66
N THR A 110 13.92 1.43 1.37
CA THR A 110 14.10 -0.02 1.54
C THR A 110 13.98 -0.49 2.99
N ALA A 111 14.18 0.41 3.96
CA ALA A 111 14.08 0.14 5.39
C ALA A 111 12.74 0.59 6.00
N ASN A 112 11.77 0.96 5.16
CA ASN A 112 10.45 1.45 5.57
C ASN A 112 10.45 2.84 6.20
N ASN A 113 11.47 3.66 6.01
CA ASN A 113 11.41 5.05 6.43
C ASN A 113 10.56 5.85 5.45
N PRO A 114 9.65 6.72 5.93
CA PRO A 114 8.86 7.56 5.05
C PRO A 114 9.76 8.60 4.37
N ILE A 115 9.70 8.64 3.04
CA ILE A 115 10.38 9.66 2.23
C ILE A 115 9.43 10.82 1.98
N THR A 116 8.25 10.53 1.43
CA THR A 116 7.25 11.54 1.13
C THR A 116 5.86 10.91 1.01
N MET A 117 4.85 11.75 1.02
CA MET A 117 3.48 11.40 0.70
C MET A 117 2.79 12.56 -0.02
N PHE A 118 1.88 12.25 -0.91
CA PHE A 118 1.12 13.26 -1.64
C PHE A 118 -0.30 12.76 -1.97
N GLY A 119 -1.21 13.72 -2.15
CA GLY A 119 -2.62 13.46 -2.40
C GLY A 119 -3.49 13.70 -1.18
N LYS A 120 -4.73 14.09 -1.44
CA LYS A 120 -5.82 14.24 -0.47
C LYS A 120 -7.14 13.95 -1.15
N TYR A 121 -8.17 13.62 -0.37
CA TYR A 121 -9.49 13.41 -0.93
C TYR A 121 -9.96 14.58 -1.79
N GLY A 122 -10.41 14.25 -2.99
CA GLY A 122 -11.06 15.16 -3.90
C GLY A 122 -11.63 14.42 -5.10
N ASN A 123 -12.90 14.72 -5.41
CA ASN A 123 -13.64 14.21 -6.54
C ASN A 123 -14.13 15.35 -7.44
N GLN A 124 -15.03 15.07 -8.37
CA GLN A 124 -15.61 16.07 -9.25
C GLN A 124 -16.35 17.18 -8.48
N ASP A 125 -17.01 16.82 -7.37
CA ASP A 125 -17.78 17.76 -6.55
C ASP A 125 -16.88 18.71 -5.72
N SER A 126 -15.59 18.40 -5.61
CA SER A 126 -14.61 19.24 -4.90
C SER A 126 -14.20 20.48 -5.72
N GLY A 127 -14.62 20.61 -6.96
CA GLY A 127 -14.20 21.70 -7.87
C GLY A 127 -15.09 22.94 -7.83
N GLY A 128 -16.25 22.89 -7.20
CA GLY A 128 -17.23 23.97 -7.19
C GLY A 128 -16.89 25.08 -6.18
N LYS A 129 -17.38 26.29 -6.44
CA LYS A 129 -17.20 27.45 -5.55
C LYS A 129 -17.77 27.19 -4.14
N ASP A 130 -18.87 26.45 -4.08
CA ASP A 130 -19.61 26.13 -2.86
C ASP A 130 -19.41 24.66 -2.44
N ALA A 131 -18.36 24.00 -2.93
CA ALA A 131 -18.08 22.62 -2.58
C ALA A 131 -17.78 22.48 -1.08
N ALA A 132 -18.42 21.50 -0.45
CA ALA A 132 -18.18 21.18 0.97
C ALA A 132 -16.72 20.76 1.22
N VAL A 133 -16.11 20.11 0.24
CA VAL A 133 -14.68 19.76 0.26
C VAL A 133 -13.99 20.58 -0.80
N LYS A 134 -13.05 21.42 -0.38
CA LYS A 134 -12.23 22.20 -1.32
C LYS A 134 -11.29 21.27 -2.08
N LYS A 135 -11.13 21.57 -3.38
CA LYS A 135 -10.20 20.82 -4.23
C LYS A 135 -8.76 20.98 -3.71
N PRO A 136 -8.08 19.91 -3.30
CA PRO A 136 -6.66 19.99 -2.94
C PRO A 136 -5.78 20.08 -4.19
N ASP A 137 -4.49 20.37 -4.00
CA ASP A 137 -3.52 20.47 -5.11
C ASP A 137 -3.43 19.18 -5.92
N ILE A 138 -3.42 18.04 -5.23
CA ILE A 138 -3.43 16.71 -5.86
C ILE A 138 -4.64 15.93 -5.32
N PRO A 139 -5.82 16.13 -5.92
CA PRO A 139 -7.04 15.45 -5.49
C PRO A 139 -7.03 13.99 -5.92
N MET A 140 -7.44 13.10 -5.04
CA MET A 140 -7.64 11.66 -5.31
C MET A 140 -8.93 11.20 -4.64
N ALA A 141 -9.71 10.37 -5.33
CA ALA A 141 -10.91 9.77 -4.74
C ALA A 141 -10.75 8.27 -4.51
N TRP A 142 -9.95 7.59 -5.35
CA TRP A 142 -9.66 6.17 -5.20
C TRP A 142 -8.34 5.82 -5.89
N PRO A 143 -7.19 6.15 -5.29
CA PRO A 143 -5.89 5.79 -5.85
C PRO A 143 -5.71 4.26 -5.79
N LEU A 144 -5.87 3.58 -6.93
CA LEU A 144 -5.89 2.13 -7.02
C LEU A 144 -4.50 1.55 -7.26
N SER A 145 -3.73 2.15 -8.15
CA SER A 145 -2.39 1.67 -8.49
C SER A 145 -1.44 2.81 -8.79
N VAL A 146 -0.16 2.54 -8.62
CA VAL A 146 0.94 3.48 -8.88
C VAL A 146 1.97 2.83 -9.78
N ALA A 147 2.57 3.66 -10.63
CA ALA A 147 3.78 3.34 -11.37
C ALA A 147 4.74 4.53 -11.29
N ALA A 148 6.02 4.28 -11.10
CA ALA A 148 7.05 5.29 -11.01
C ALA A 148 7.99 5.26 -12.22
N SER A 149 8.40 6.42 -12.67
CA SER A 149 9.52 6.61 -13.58
C SER A 149 10.58 7.49 -12.92
N ASP A 150 11.67 7.76 -13.60
CA ASP A 150 12.75 8.61 -13.04
C ASP A 150 12.29 10.02 -12.63
N THR A 151 11.21 10.51 -13.24
CA THR A 151 10.78 11.91 -13.05
C THR A 151 9.33 12.07 -12.64
N HIS A 152 8.52 11.02 -12.72
CA HIS A 152 7.08 11.12 -12.47
C HIS A 152 6.54 9.88 -11.78
N VAL A 153 5.48 10.10 -11.01
CA VAL A 153 4.60 9.06 -10.48
C VAL A 153 3.27 9.14 -11.22
N TYR A 154 2.81 8.01 -11.69
CA TYR A 154 1.51 7.84 -12.33
C TYR A 154 0.58 7.13 -11.36
N VAL A 155 -0.62 7.69 -11.15
CA VAL A 155 -1.59 7.15 -10.19
C VAL A 155 -2.91 6.92 -10.91
N ALA A 156 -3.38 5.68 -10.92
CA ALA A 156 -4.73 5.37 -11.38
C ALA A 156 -5.73 5.76 -10.29
N ASP A 157 -6.52 6.81 -10.55
CA ASP A 157 -7.55 7.32 -9.66
C ASP A 157 -8.93 6.88 -10.21
N ASP A 158 -9.36 5.70 -9.79
CA ASP A 158 -10.44 4.94 -10.42
C ASP A 158 -11.81 5.65 -10.36
N ILE A 159 -12.21 6.12 -9.18
CA ILE A 159 -13.50 6.85 -9.05
C ILE A 159 -13.50 8.11 -9.90
N ASN A 160 -12.40 8.82 -9.99
CA ASN A 160 -12.28 10.00 -10.84
C ASN A 160 -12.01 9.64 -12.32
N ARG A 161 -11.93 8.36 -12.67
CA ARG A 161 -11.73 7.84 -14.05
C ARG A 161 -10.57 8.51 -14.77
N ARG A 162 -9.42 8.59 -14.12
CA ARG A 162 -8.23 9.27 -14.67
C ARG A 162 -6.94 8.64 -14.21
N VAL A 163 -5.86 8.98 -14.93
CA VAL A 163 -4.49 8.77 -14.48
C VAL A 163 -3.89 10.13 -14.14
N LEU A 164 -3.45 10.29 -12.91
CA LEU A 164 -2.67 11.45 -12.49
C LEU A 164 -1.22 11.24 -12.86
N LYS A 165 -0.59 12.27 -13.41
CA LYS A 165 0.86 12.34 -13.63
C LYS A 165 1.43 13.39 -12.68
N VAL A 166 2.16 12.95 -11.68
CA VAL A 166 2.73 13.80 -10.64
C VAL A 166 4.24 13.87 -10.84
N ARG A 167 4.77 15.07 -10.99
CA ARG A 167 6.22 15.30 -11.13
C ARG A 167 6.90 15.08 -9.78
N MET A 168 7.99 14.33 -9.77
CA MET A 168 8.87 14.21 -8.63
C MET A 168 9.91 15.31 -8.64
N ASN A 169 10.02 16.01 -7.51
CA ASN A 169 11.13 16.94 -7.27
C ASN A 169 12.15 16.21 -6.39
N HIS A 170 13.34 16.00 -6.93
CA HIS A 170 14.41 15.25 -6.26
C HIS A 170 15.37 16.13 -5.45
N ALA A 171 15.16 17.46 -5.43
CA ALA A 171 15.99 18.39 -4.69
C ALA A 171 15.18 19.03 -3.57
N ALA A 172 15.70 18.94 -2.33
CA ALA A 172 15.38 19.82 -1.24
C ALA A 172 16.65 20.59 -0.92
N GLU A 173 16.61 21.92 -1.04
CA GLU A 173 17.71 22.77 -0.59
C GLU A 173 17.35 23.34 0.78
N GLU A 174 18.13 22.98 1.79
CA GLU A 174 18.12 23.66 3.09
C GLU A 174 19.40 24.48 3.22
N SER A 175 19.26 25.77 3.42
CA SER A 175 20.37 26.62 3.79
C SER A 175 20.39 26.81 5.31
N CYS A 176 21.47 26.43 5.97
CA CYS A 176 21.72 26.76 7.36
C CYS A 176 22.83 27.79 7.46
N GLU A 177 22.64 28.84 8.28
CA GLU A 177 23.74 29.72 8.66
C GLU A 177 24.71 28.95 9.57
N VAL A 178 25.94 28.83 9.11
CA VAL A 178 27.03 28.32 9.94
C VAL A 178 27.51 29.48 10.83
N LYS A 179 27.24 29.38 12.11
CA LYS A 179 27.73 30.32 13.11
C LYS A 179 29.13 29.94 13.58
#